data_54661206f8e98afce8f06c89afaf1779
#
_entry.id   54661206f8e98afce8f06c89afaf1779
#
_cell.length_a   1.000
_cell.length_b   1.000
_cell.length_c   1.000
_cell.angle_alpha   90.00
_cell.angle_beta   90.00
_cell.angle_gamma   90.00
#
_symmetry.space_group_name_H-M   'P 1'
#
loop_
_entity.id
_entity.type
_entity.pdbx_description
1 polymer ?
#
loop_
_entity_poly.entity_id
_entity_poly.type
_entity_poly.pdbx_seq_one_letter_code
_entity_poly.pdbx_strand_id
1 'polypeptide(L)'
;MIVKRGDIFYADLSPVVGSEQGGVRPVLVIQNDIGNKYSPTIIVAAITSQINKAKLPTHIEISAEEYGLTKDSVILLEQIRTIDKKRLKERIGHLSDELMKRVDECIQISFGLADYTI
;
A
#
# COMPACT_ATOMS: atom_id res chain seq x y z
N MET A 1 16.08 -0.32 -10.86
CA MET A 1 14.94 0.43 -10.33
C MET A 1 15.17 0.74 -8.86
N ILE A 2 15.08 2.00 -8.50
CA ILE A 2 15.22 2.43 -7.11
C ILE A 2 13.85 2.46 -6.46
N VAL A 3 13.71 1.72 -5.38
CA VAL A 3 12.46 1.63 -4.62
C VAL A 3 12.71 2.12 -3.20
N LYS A 4 11.86 3.04 -2.72
CA LYS A 4 11.94 3.58 -1.37
C LYS A 4 10.64 3.35 -0.62
N ARG A 5 10.75 3.16 0.69
CA ARG A 5 9.58 3.04 1.55
C ARG A 5 8.73 4.31 1.43
N GLY A 6 7.46 4.16 1.19
CA GLY A 6 6.55 5.27 0.93
C GLY A 6 6.29 5.55 -0.53
N ASP A 7 7.05 4.93 -1.44
CA ASP A 7 6.79 5.05 -2.87
C ASP A 7 5.48 4.39 -3.24
N ILE A 8 4.78 4.97 -4.22
CA ILE A 8 3.57 4.41 -4.80
C ILE A 8 3.91 3.96 -6.21
N PHE A 9 3.66 2.69 -6.50
CA PHE A 9 3.89 2.09 -7.82
C PHE A 9 2.61 1.44 -8.32
N TYR A 10 2.44 1.36 -9.63
CA TYR A 10 1.54 0.37 -10.20
C TYR A 10 2.19 -0.99 -10.10
N ALA A 11 1.40 -2.00 -9.78
CA ALA A 11 1.87 -3.39 -9.71
C ALA A 11 0.77 -4.34 -10.15
N ASP A 12 1.18 -5.47 -10.73
CA ASP A 12 0.26 -6.55 -11.07
C ASP A 12 0.16 -7.49 -9.87
N LEU A 13 -0.99 -7.51 -9.24
CA LEU A 13 -1.25 -8.32 -8.06
C LEU A 13 -1.89 -9.68 -8.36
N SER A 14 -2.20 -9.95 -9.62
CA SER A 14 -2.83 -11.22 -10.01
C SER A 14 -1.82 -12.38 -10.02
N PRO A 15 -2.25 -13.63 -9.79
CA PRO A 15 -3.61 -14.04 -9.45
C PRO A 15 -3.91 -13.90 -7.95
N VAL A 16 -5.20 -13.75 -7.63
CA VAL A 16 -5.69 -13.63 -6.25
C VAL A 16 -6.92 -14.52 -6.06
N VAL A 17 -7.32 -14.69 -4.80
CA VAL A 17 -8.48 -15.48 -4.42
C VAL A 17 -9.46 -14.64 -3.62
N GLY A 18 -10.74 -14.72 -3.96
CA GLY A 18 -11.83 -14.13 -3.19
C GLY A 18 -11.69 -12.62 -3.00
N SER A 19 -11.67 -12.20 -1.74
CA SER A 19 -11.67 -10.78 -1.37
C SER A 19 -10.30 -10.10 -1.44
N GLU A 20 -9.27 -10.82 -1.89
CA GLU A 20 -7.94 -10.23 -2.07
C GLU A 20 -7.95 -9.23 -3.22
N GLN A 21 -7.21 -8.14 -3.05
CA GLN A 21 -7.07 -7.14 -4.10
C GLN A 21 -6.19 -7.66 -5.22
N GLY A 22 -6.72 -7.73 -6.45
CA GLY A 22 -6.01 -8.26 -7.61
C GLY A 22 -5.96 -7.28 -8.77
N GLY A 23 -5.41 -7.73 -9.90
CA GLY A 23 -5.23 -6.94 -11.10
C GLY A 23 -4.11 -5.93 -11.00
N VAL A 24 -3.98 -5.08 -12.00
CA VAL A 24 -2.99 -3.99 -12.01
C VAL A 24 -3.58 -2.81 -11.26
N ARG A 25 -2.91 -2.40 -10.18
CA ARG A 25 -3.39 -1.32 -9.33
C ARG A 25 -2.24 -0.64 -8.60
N PRO A 26 -2.48 0.56 -8.04
CA PRO A 26 -1.46 1.20 -7.21
C PRO A 26 -1.22 0.38 -5.94
N VAL A 27 0.03 0.38 -5.50
CA VAL A 27 0.43 -0.21 -4.22
C VAL A 27 1.35 0.77 -3.50
N LEU A 28 1.34 0.72 -2.18
CA LEU A 28 2.26 1.49 -1.34
C LEU A 28 3.39 0.57 -0.88
N VAL A 29 4.63 0.99 -1.10
CA VAL A 29 5.80 0.26 -0.60
C VAL A 29 5.92 0.52 0.90
N ILE A 30 5.83 -0.54 1.69
CA ILE A 30 5.95 -0.45 3.16
C ILE A 30 7.18 -1.16 3.71
N GLN A 31 7.92 -1.88 2.86
CA GLN A 31 9.14 -2.55 3.25
C GLN A 31 10.24 -1.55 3.58
N ASN A 32 11.11 -1.91 4.52
CA ASN A 32 12.26 -1.08 4.88
C ASN A 32 13.22 -0.90 3.70
N ASP A 33 14.02 0.19 3.72
CA ASP A 33 14.84 0.55 2.58
C ASP A 33 16.05 -0.35 2.36
N ILE A 34 16.50 -1.05 3.37
CA ILE A 34 17.57 -2.06 3.21
C ILE A 34 17.03 -3.23 2.37
N GLY A 35 15.84 -3.72 2.73
CA GLY A 35 15.13 -4.74 1.96
C GLY A 35 14.84 -4.25 0.54
N ASN A 36 14.38 -3.02 0.40
CA ASN A 36 14.08 -2.43 -0.90
C ASN A 36 15.30 -2.41 -1.82
N LYS A 37 16.49 -2.24 -1.26
CA LYS A 37 17.72 -2.20 -2.05
C LYS A 37 18.22 -3.60 -2.42
N TYR A 38 18.16 -4.54 -1.49
CA TYR A 38 18.85 -5.82 -1.63
C TYR A 38 17.96 -7.03 -1.87
N SER A 39 16.70 -6.99 -1.44
CA SER A 39 15.80 -8.12 -1.61
C SER A 39 15.21 -8.17 -3.02
N PRO A 40 15.01 -9.36 -3.59
CA PRO A 40 14.27 -9.48 -4.86
C PRO A 40 12.76 -9.30 -4.68
N THR A 41 12.28 -9.19 -3.44
CA THR A 41 10.85 -9.03 -3.13
C THR A 41 10.60 -7.73 -2.39
N ILE A 42 9.34 -7.27 -2.47
CA ILE A 42 8.88 -6.03 -1.84
C ILE A 42 7.61 -6.31 -1.07
N ILE A 43 7.53 -5.79 0.15
CA ILE A 43 6.29 -5.81 0.94
C ILE A 43 5.50 -4.56 0.59
N VAL A 44 4.26 -4.74 0.17
CA VAL A 44 3.38 -3.64 -0.26
C VAL A 44 2.00 -3.74 0.39
N ALA A 45 1.30 -2.61 0.45
CA ALA A 45 -0.11 -2.55 0.80
C ALA A 45 -0.90 -2.16 -0.45
N ALA A 46 -2.03 -2.82 -0.68
CA ALA A 46 -2.87 -2.54 -1.83
C ALA A 46 -3.58 -1.21 -1.67
N ILE A 47 -3.79 -0.52 -2.78
CA ILE A 47 -4.56 0.72 -2.86
C ILE A 47 -5.76 0.46 -3.78
N THR A 48 -6.95 0.86 -3.35
CA THR A 48 -8.17 0.68 -4.12
C THR A 48 -8.91 1.99 -4.30
N SER A 49 -9.54 2.17 -5.46
CA SER A 49 -10.44 3.29 -5.70
C SER A 49 -11.88 2.98 -5.30
N GLN A 50 -12.15 1.74 -4.89
CA GLN A 50 -13.48 1.38 -4.39
C GLN A 50 -13.62 1.82 -2.94
N ILE A 51 -13.96 3.07 -2.77
CA ILE A 51 -14.16 3.65 -1.45
C ILE A 51 -15.56 3.31 -1.00
N ASN A 52 -15.71 2.14 -0.43
CA ASN A 52 -17.01 1.71 -0.08
C ASN A 52 -17.14 1.50 1.35
N LYS A 53 -17.93 2.23 1.95
CA LYS A 53 -18.68 1.80 3.00
C LYS A 53 -18.03 1.59 4.29
N ALA A 54 -17.63 0.40 4.64
CA ALA A 54 -17.11 0.11 5.97
C ALA A 54 -15.67 0.55 6.02
N LYS A 55 -15.38 1.59 6.77
CA LYS A 55 -14.00 2.03 7.00
C LYS A 55 -13.43 1.25 8.17
N LEU A 56 -12.26 0.66 7.95
CA LEU A 56 -11.53 -0.02 9.00
C LEU A 56 -10.46 0.91 9.59
N PRO A 57 -10.00 0.64 10.82
CA PRO A 57 -8.92 1.42 11.43
C PRO A 57 -7.59 1.30 10.68
N THR A 58 -7.51 0.39 9.70
CA THR A 58 -6.33 0.16 8.87
C THR A 58 -6.44 0.83 7.51
N HIS A 59 -7.44 1.67 7.29
CA HIS A 59 -7.65 2.38 6.04
C HIS A 59 -7.11 3.81 6.09
N ILE A 60 -6.46 4.26 5.02
CA ILE A 60 -6.00 5.65 4.86
C ILE A 60 -6.48 6.17 3.52
N GLU A 61 -7.28 7.25 3.55
CA GLU A 61 -7.77 7.90 2.32
C GLU A 61 -6.69 8.81 1.75
N ILE A 62 -6.52 8.77 0.43
CA ILE A 62 -5.60 9.64 -0.30
C ILE A 62 -6.30 10.23 -1.52
N SER A 63 -5.95 11.48 -1.85
CA SER A 63 -6.57 12.16 -2.99
C SER A 63 -5.85 11.82 -4.29
N ALA A 64 -6.64 11.70 -5.37
CA ALA A 64 -6.11 11.48 -6.71
C ALA A 64 -5.19 12.62 -7.13
N GLU A 65 -5.63 13.85 -6.87
CA GLU A 65 -4.90 15.04 -7.30
C GLU A 65 -3.51 15.14 -6.69
N GLU A 66 -3.41 14.85 -5.40
CA GLU A 66 -2.13 14.99 -4.68
C GLU A 66 -1.11 13.93 -5.08
N TYR A 67 -1.56 12.73 -5.40
CA TYR A 67 -0.67 11.59 -5.60
C TYR A 67 -0.65 11.05 -7.04
N GLY A 68 -1.23 11.77 -7.99
CA GLY A 68 -1.18 11.37 -9.40
C GLY A 68 -2.00 10.13 -9.73
N LEU A 69 -3.03 9.84 -8.93
CA LEU A 69 -3.93 8.72 -9.17
C LEU A 69 -5.08 9.15 -10.07
N THR A 70 -5.74 8.19 -10.71
CA THR A 70 -6.90 8.49 -11.55
C THR A 70 -8.14 8.80 -10.75
N LYS A 71 -8.24 8.27 -9.53
CA LYS A 71 -9.37 8.46 -8.63
C LYS A 71 -8.89 8.55 -7.20
N ASP A 72 -9.68 9.24 -6.36
CA ASP A 72 -9.47 9.19 -4.92
C ASP A 72 -9.49 7.74 -4.46
N SER A 73 -8.61 7.39 -3.55
CA SER A 73 -8.33 6.00 -3.22
C SER A 73 -8.14 5.81 -1.73
N VAL A 74 -8.06 4.54 -1.35
CA VAL A 74 -7.83 4.13 0.04
C VAL A 74 -6.67 3.14 0.07
N ILE A 75 -5.72 3.38 0.96
CA ILE A 75 -4.65 2.41 1.25
C ILE A 75 -5.20 1.41 2.25
N LEU A 76 -5.05 0.13 1.94
CA LEU A 76 -5.61 -0.96 2.74
C LEU A 76 -4.48 -1.66 3.49
N LEU A 77 -4.24 -1.25 4.74
CA LEU A 77 -3.16 -1.82 5.53
C LEU A 77 -3.50 -3.21 6.11
N GLU A 78 -4.67 -3.75 5.80
CA GLU A 78 -4.99 -5.16 6.03
C GLU A 78 -4.74 -6.01 4.79
N GLN A 79 -4.48 -5.39 3.64
CA GLN A 79 -4.16 -6.08 2.38
C GLN A 79 -2.66 -5.93 2.10
N ILE A 80 -1.86 -6.49 2.99
CA ILE A 80 -0.41 -6.43 2.90
C ILE A 80 0.08 -7.74 2.31
N ARG A 81 0.99 -7.67 1.34
CA ARG A 81 1.57 -8.87 0.75
C ARG A 81 2.98 -8.59 0.25
N THR A 82 3.73 -9.66 0.12
CA THR A 82 5.06 -9.63 -0.49
C THR A 82 4.93 -10.03 -1.95
N ILE A 83 5.51 -9.23 -2.83
CA ILE A 83 5.51 -9.50 -4.26
C ILE A 83 6.94 -9.47 -4.81
N ASP A 84 7.16 -10.12 -5.93
CA ASP A 84 8.42 -10.02 -6.65
C ASP A 84 8.56 -8.59 -7.21
N LYS A 85 9.75 -8.02 -7.16
CA LYS A 85 10.00 -6.69 -7.74
C LYS A 85 9.60 -6.59 -9.20
N LYS A 86 9.62 -7.69 -9.95
CA LYS A 86 9.22 -7.74 -11.35
C LYS A 86 7.76 -7.38 -11.57
N ARG A 87 6.94 -7.47 -10.52
CA ARG A 87 5.52 -7.08 -10.59
C ARG A 87 5.33 -5.57 -10.54
N LEU A 88 6.34 -4.81 -10.08
CA LEU A 88 6.28 -3.36 -10.05
C LEU A 88 6.39 -2.82 -11.49
N LYS A 89 5.50 -1.87 -11.79
CA LYS A 89 5.50 -1.16 -13.07
C LYS A 89 6.02 0.26 -12.83
N GLU A 90 5.35 1.30 -13.26
CA GLU A 90 5.87 2.64 -13.09
C GLU A 90 5.61 3.21 -11.70
N ARG A 91 6.53 4.04 -11.25
CA ARG A 91 6.39 4.80 -10.01
C ARG A 91 5.44 5.96 -10.24
N ILE A 92 4.44 6.09 -9.36
CA ILE A 92 3.42 7.14 -9.47
C ILE A 92 3.79 8.34 -8.60
N GLY A 93 4.28 8.10 -7.39
CA GLY A 93 4.55 9.15 -6.44
C GLY A 93 5.15 8.64 -5.15
N HIS A 94 5.10 9.48 -4.12
CA HIS A 94 5.65 9.18 -2.81
C HIS A 94 4.72 9.77 -1.75
N LEU A 95 4.34 8.97 -0.78
CA LEU A 95 3.43 9.39 0.27
C LEU A 95 4.13 10.37 1.21
N SER A 96 3.41 11.37 1.71
CA SER A 96 3.97 12.35 2.64
C SER A 96 4.44 11.69 3.93
N ASP A 97 5.42 12.30 4.59
CA ASP A 97 5.92 11.80 5.88
C ASP A 97 4.82 11.76 6.92
N GLU A 98 3.91 12.73 6.90
CA GLU A 98 2.78 12.77 7.81
C GLU A 98 1.87 11.56 7.63
N LEU A 99 1.53 11.22 6.38
CA LEU A 99 0.71 10.05 6.10
C LEU A 99 1.48 8.76 6.39
N MET A 100 2.79 8.74 6.18
CA MET A 100 3.58 7.54 6.50
C MET A 100 3.57 7.24 8.00
N LYS A 101 3.49 8.24 8.85
CA LYS A 101 3.32 8.01 10.30
C LYS A 101 1.99 7.31 10.59
N ARG A 102 0.93 7.71 9.89
CA ARG A 102 -0.37 7.04 10.01
C ARG A 102 -0.31 5.61 9.47
N VAL A 103 0.44 5.39 8.40
CA VAL A 103 0.67 4.04 7.85
C VAL A 103 1.32 3.15 8.92
N ASP A 104 2.34 3.66 9.61
CA ASP A 104 3.02 2.91 10.67
C ASP A 104 2.04 2.49 11.77
N GLU A 105 1.17 3.39 12.20
CA GLU A 105 0.14 3.09 13.19
C GLU A 105 -0.84 2.03 12.67
N CYS A 106 -1.28 2.16 11.43
CA CYS A 106 -2.19 1.20 10.83
C CYS A 106 -1.57 -0.19 10.70
N ILE A 107 -0.28 -0.28 10.39
CA ILE A 107 0.44 -1.55 10.34
C ILE A 107 0.45 -2.21 11.71
N GLN A 108 0.71 -1.44 12.77
CA GLN A 108 0.72 -1.97 14.13
C GLN A 108 -0.65 -2.53 14.51
N ILE A 109 -1.71 -1.84 14.13
CA ILE A 109 -3.08 -2.29 14.37
C ILE A 109 -3.36 -3.56 13.55
N SER A 110 -3.03 -3.54 12.27
CA SER A 110 -3.29 -4.65 11.35
C SER A 110 -2.60 -5.94 11.82
N PHE A 111 -1.41 -5.83 12.37
CA PHE A 111 -0.62 -6.98 12.82
C PHE A 111 -0.88 -7.34 14.29
N GLY A 112 -1.78 -6.64 14.95
CA GLY A 112 -2.08 -6.91 16.35
C GLY A 112 -1.01 -6.46 17.32
N LEU A 113 -0.12 -5.54 16.90
CA LEU A 113 0.94 -5.01 17.75
C LEU A 113 0.48 -3.82 18.57
N ALA A 114 -0.67 -3.25 18.23
CA ALA A 114 -1.31 -2.18 18.96
C ALA A 114 -2.81 -2.43 19.02
N ASP A 115 -3.43 -2.06 20.14
CA ASP A 115 -4.87 -2.21 20.30
C ASP A 115 -5.62 -1.07 19.61
N TYR A 116 -6.82 -1.38 19.15
CA TYR A 116 -7.74 -0.39 18.64
C TYR A 116 -9.12 -0.61 19.27
N THR A 117 -9.60 0.39 19.96
CA THR A 117 -10.92 0.36 20.58
C THR A 117 -11.92 1.09 19.68
N ILE A 118 -12.93 0.40 19.28
CA ILE A 118 -13.98 0.95 18.41
C ILE A 118 -15.03 1.65 19.24
#